data_6703d9a85f6a2ac414fdbb663cf2f3c0
#
_entry.id   6703d9a85f6a2ac414fdbb663cf2f3c0
#
_cell.length_a   1.000
_cell.length_b   1.000
_cell.length_c   1.000
_cell.angle_alpha   90.00
_cell.angle_beta   90.00
_cell.angle_gamma   90.00
#
_symmetry.space_group_name_H-M   'P 1'
#
loop_
_entity.id
_entity.type
_entity.pdbx_description
1 polymer ?
#
loop_
_entity_poly.entity_id
_entity_poly.type
_entity_poly.pdbx_seq_one_letter_code
_entity_poly.pdbx_strand_id
1 'polypeptide(L)'
;MTALRGAGHLAVALGLLAAAPGTAEGAAAGPSVVKFAFGRLPDGTTVDRYTLTNSRGLQVEVMTYGATLTAVKVPDREGRLANVTLHLDTCGDYVRGHPLFGSVVGRYANRIAGATFTLDGVEYALTPNAGKNHIHGGRQGFQKIVWEARPVRSDRSAGVELTHTSPDGHEGYPGTLSVKVTYALTEANELRMEYEARTDKPTHVNLTNHAYWNLAGAGSGDVLGHVLVLNADRYLPADERKIPLGELKSVKGTPMDFTEPRTIGSRIDQVEDRNYDHCYVLSKKDGERLSLAARVVEPKSGRVMEVYTTQPGVQLYTAKGLSDRIKTGGVPYGPYHGFCLETQHFPDSPNRPTFPSTVLRPGEAYRHVTIHAFSILEPHGPAER
;
A
#
# COMPACT_ATOMS: atom_id res chain seq x y z
N MET A 1 57.78 14.05 -87.87
CA MET A 1 58.34 14.45 -86.61
C MET A 1 57.28 14.47 -85.54
N THR A 2 57.51 13.72 -84.48
CA THR A 2 56.86 13.76 -83.18
C THR A 2 55.48 13.15 -83.04
N ALA A 3 55.51 11.93 -82.46
CA ALA A 3 54.33 11.16 -82.05
C ALA A 3 53.70 11.71 -80.74
N LEU A 4 52.43 11.61 -80.68
CA LEU A 4 51.66 11.71 -79.39
C LEU A 4 50.97 10.40 -79.06
N ARG A 5 51.32 9.81 -77.93
CA ARG A 5 50.68 8.63 -77.35
C ARG A 5 49.55 9.09 -76.43
N GLY A 6 48.36 8.59 -76.69
CA GLY A 6 47.18 8.75 -75.77
C GLY A 6 47.18 7.71 -74.67
N ALA A 7 47.05 8.13 -73.45
CA ALA A 7 46.84 7.29 -72.27
C ALA A 7 45.34 7.26 -71.94
N GLY A 8 44.77 6.05 -72.00
CA GLY A 8 43.38 5.82 -71.58
C GLY A 8 43.29 5.74 -70.04
N HIS A 9 42.34 6.47 -69.46
CA HIS A 9 42.01 6.40 -68.04
C HIS A 9 40.77 5.50 -67.89
N LEU A 10 40.99 4.37 -67.22
CA LEU A 10 39.94 3.47 -66.78
C LEU A 10 39.36 4.03 -65.45
N ALA A 11 38.09 4.49 -65.50
CA ALA A 11 37.37 4.95 -64.30
C ALA A 11 36.71 3.73 -63.63
N VAL A 12 37.23 3.38 -62.41
CA VAL A 12 36.57 2.40 -61.54
C VAL A 12 35.53 3.14 -60.70
N ALA A 13 34.25 2.83 -60.95
CA ALA A 13 33.13 3.30 -60.12
C ALA A 13 33.05 2.48 -58.85
N LEU A 14 33.44 3.06 -57.68
CA LEU A 14 33.15 2.50 -56.37
C LEU A 14 31.67 2.76 -56.00
N GLY A 15 30.86 1.71 -56.00
CA GLY A 15 29.51 1.75 -55.49
C GLY A 15 29.54 1.79 -53.94
N LEU A 16 29.19 2.94 -53.33
CA LEU A 16 28.89 2.99 -51.91
C LEU A 16 27.50 2.36 -51.68
N LEU A 17 27.48 1.17 -51.09
CA LEU A 17 26.24 0.68 -50.42
C LEU A 17 26.05 1.50 -49.15
N ALA A 18 25.07 2.36 -49.14
CA ALA A 18 24.56 2.98 -47.93
C ALA A 18 23.79 1.92 -47.12
N ALA A 19 24.36 1.46 -46.00
CA ALA A 19 23.63 0.65 -45.02
C ALA A 19 22.63 1.59 -44.32
N ALA A 20 21.34 1.29 -44.46
CA ALA A 20 20.29 1.94 -43.69
C ALA A 20 20.53 1.69 -42.18
N PRO A 21 20.39 2.69 -41.31
CA PRO A 21 20.46 2.47 -39.87
C PRO A 21 19.25 1.61 -39.48
N GLY A 22 19.53 0.35 -39.11
CA GLY A 22 18.56 -0.48 -38.42
C GLY A 22 18.14 0.21 -37.14
N THR A 23 16.87 0.57 -37.02
CA THR A 23 16.25 0.94 -35.76
C THR A 23 16.35 -0.27 -34.86
N ALA A 24 17.33 -0.25 -33.95
CA ALA A 24 17.29 -1.17 -32.82
C ALA A 24 16.05 -0.83 -32.01
N GLU A 25 14.96 -1.58 -32.20
CA GLU A 25 13.90 -1.65 -31.21
C GLU A 25 14.58 -2.08 -29.91
N GLY A 26 14.78 -1.12 -29.01
CA GLY A 26 15.29 -1.41 -27.67
C GLY A 26 14.29 -2.34 -27.01
N ALA A 27 14.67 -3.61 -26.82
CA ALA A 27 13.90 -4.54 -26.03
C ALA A 27 13.55 -3.84 -24.73
N ALA A 28 12.25 -3.67 -24.42
CA ALA A 28 11.80 -3.05 -23.19
C ALA A 28 12.51 -3.77 -22.03
N ALA A 29 13.25 -3.01 -21.22
CA ALA A 29 13.97 -3.59 -20.10
C ALA A 29 12.94 -4.26 -19.18
N GLY A 30 13.14 -5.55 -18.88
CA GLY A 30 12.26 -6.30 -17.98
C GLY A 30 12.20 -5.70 -16.57
N PRO A 31 11.39 -6.31 -15.67
CA PRO A 31 11.24 -5.81 -14.30
C PRO A 31 12.57 -5.64 -13.58
N SER A 32 12.76 -4.53 -12.87
CA SER A 32 14.04 -4.21 -12.22
C SER A 32 13.87 -3.82 -10.76
N VAL A 33 14.91 -4.13 -9.97
CA VAL A 33 15.04 -3.72 -8.56
C VAL A 33 16.36 -3.00 -8.39
N VAL A 34 16.31 -1.77 -7.87
CA VAL A 34 17.49 -1.00 -7.51
C VAL A 34 17.46 -0.69 -6.02
N LYS A 35 18.59 -0.99 -5.34
CA LYS A 35 18.79 -0.70 -3.91
C LYS A 35 19.71 0.50 -3.75
N PHE A 36 19.41 1.39 -2.81
CA PHE A 36 20.31 2.46 -2.40
C PHE A 36 20.10 2.80 -0.90
N ALA A 37 21.13 3.39 -0.28
CA ALA A 37 21.03 3.86 1.10
C ALA A 37 20.14 5.11 1.14
N PHE A 38 19.03 5.04 1.89
CA PHE A 38 18.09 6.15 2.05
C PHE A 38 18.47 7.08 3.21
N GLY A 39 19.12 6.53 4.25
CA GLY A 39 19.58 7.29 5.41
C GLY A 39 20.08 6.40 6.52
N ARG A 40 20.18 6.98 7.72
CA ARG A 40 20.58 6.28 8.95
C ARG A 40 19.70 6.69 10.12
N LEU A 41 19.49 5.75 11.04
CA LEU A 41 18.91 6.01 12.34
C LEU A 41 19.95 6.72 13.26
N PRO A 42 19.53 7.33 14.39
CA PRO A 42 20.44 7.96 15.34
C PRO A 42 21.53 7.03 15.92
N ASP A 43 21.26 5.73 15.99
CA ASP A 43 22.21 4.69 16.43
C ASP A 43 23.20 4.26 15.34
N GLY A 44 23.12 4.85 14.13
CA GLY A 44 23.97 4.53 12.98
C GLY A 44 23.41 3.43 12.09
N THR A 45 22.32 2.76 12.44
CA THR A 45 21.69 1.70 11.62
C THR A 45 21.30 2.24 10.25
N THR A 46 21.74 1.59 9.17
CA THR A 46 21.42 2.01 7.80
C THR A 46 19.98 1.66 7.46
N VAL A 47 19.28 2.62 6.86
CA VAL A 47 17.97 2.42 6.24
C VAL A 47 18.16 2.40 4.72
N ASP A 48 17.84 1.27 4.11
CA ASP A 48 17.88 1.09 2.66
C ASP A 48 16.51 1.36 2.04
N ARG A 49 16.51 1.78 0.76
CA ARG A 49 15.31 1.90 -0.06
C ARG A 49 15.46 1.10 -1.34
N TYR A 50 14.42 0.41 -1.74
CA TYR A 50 14.34 -0.39 -2.96
C TYR A 50 13.35 0.27 -3.91
N THR A 51 13.78 0.53 -5.15
CA THR A 51 12.92 0.94 -6.25
C THR A 51 12.64 -0.26 -7.13
N LEU A 52 11.37 -0.61 -7.25
CA LEU A 52 10.84 -1.64 -8.12
C LEU A 52 10.27 -0.94 -9.36
N THR A 53 10.64 -1.40 -10.56
CA THR A 53 10.13 -0.83 -11.81
C THR A 53 9.70 -1.97 -12.73
N ASN A 54 8.51 -1.89 -13.33
CA ASN A 54 8.07 -2.82 -14.36
C ASN A 54 8.38 -2.30 -15.77
N SER A 55 8.20 -3.13 -16.80
CA SER A 55 8.48 -2.75 -18.20
C SER A 55 7.58 -1.63 -18.72
N ARG A 56 6.44 -1.36 -18.05
CA ARG A 56 5.50 -0.29 -18.38
C ARG A 56 5.82 1.05 -17.70
N GLY A 57 6.90 1.11 -16.91
CA GLY A 57 7.38 2.34 -16.26
C GLY A 57 6.71 2.68 -14.94
N LEU A 58 5.78 1.86 -14.42
CA LEU A 58 5.27 2.01 -13.07
C LEU A 58 6.39 1.75 -12.07
N GLN A 59 6.48 2.57 -11.01
CA GLN A 59 7.52 2.48 -9.99
C GLN A 59 6.92 2.38 -8.59
N VAL A 60 7.54 1.54 -7.76
CA VAL A 60 7.21 1.39 -6.34
C VAL A 60 8.50 1.54 -5.53
N GLU A 61 8.46 2.33 -4.47
CA GLU A 61 9.60 2.50 -3.57
C GLU A 61 9.25 2.00 -2.17
N VAL A 62 10.10 1.14 -1.61
CA VAL A 62 9.94 0.56 -0.27
C VAL A 62 11.22 0.70 0.51
N MET A 63 11.16 1.25 1.74
CA MET A 63 12.31 1.33 2.63
C MET A 63 12.27 0.28 3.74
N THR A 64 13.44 -0.04 4.29
CA THR A 64 13.58 -1.04 5.35
C THR A 64 13.05 -0.58 6.71
N TYR A 65 13.02 0.73 7.02
CA TYR A 65 12.41 1.24 8.23
C TYR A 65 10.89 1.17 8.14
N GLY A 66 10.28 0.37 9.02
CA GLY A 66 8.84 0.10 9.03
C GLY A 66 8.33 -0.74 7.86
N ALA A 67 9.22 -1.33 7.05
CA ALA A 67 8.87 -1.95 5.76
C ALA A 67 7.95 -1.02 4.95
N THR A 68 8.29 0.27 4.90
CA THR A 68 7.40 1.36 4.49
C THR A 68 7.37 1.55 3.00
N LEU A 69 6.17 1.57 2.42
CA LEU A 69 5.88 1.99 1.05
C LEU A 69 6.03 3.52 0.98
N THR A 70 7.06 4.03 0.31
CA THR A 70 7.38 5.46 0.24
C THR A 70 6.94 6.12 -1.06
N ALA A 71 6.74 5.35 -2.12
CA ALA A 71 6.19 5.85 -3.37
C ALA A 71 5.49 4.76 -4.17
N VAL A 72 4.42 5.16 -4.87
CA VAL A 72 3.82 4.42 -5.99
C VAL A 72 3.60 5.44 -7.10
N LYS A 73 4.42 5.37 -8.16
CA LYS A 73 4.37 6.30 -9.28
C LYS A 73 3.58 5.69 -10.43
N VAL A 74 2.41 6.25 -10.68
CA VAL A 74 1.43 5.76 -11.66
C VAL A 74 1.23 6.80 -12.75
N PRO A 75 1.20 6.42 -14.05
CA PRO A 75 0.89 7.35 -15.12
C PRO A 75 -0.56 7.84 -15.03
N ASP A 76 -0.84 9.07 -15.47
CA ASP A 76 -2.19 9.54 -15.78
C ASP A 76 -2.55 9.23 -17.24
N ARG A 77 -3.74 9.70 -17.70
CA ARG A 77 -4.21 9.50 -19.07
C ARG A 77 -3.31 10.13 -20.16
N GLU A 78 -2.46 11.08 -19.78
CA GLU A 78 -1.46 11.70 -20.66
C GLU A 78 -0.06 11.03 -20.49
N GLY A 79 0.04 9.95 -19.72
CA GLY A 79 1.30 9.24 -19.46
C GLY A 79 2.21 9.90 -18.42
N ARG A 80 1.79 10.97 -17.75
CA ARG A 80 2.61 11.67 -16.75
C ARG A 80 2.60 10.91 -15.43
N LEU A 81 3.77 10.52 -14.95
CA LEU A 81 3.93 9.82 -13.67
C LEU A 81 3.71 10.78 -12.50
N ALA A 82 2.94 10.35 -11.50
CA ALA A 82 2.87 11.01 -10.19
C ALA A 82 2.94 9.97 -9.08
N ASN A 83 3.57 10.32 -7.95
CA ASN A 83 3.47 9.52 -6.73
C ASN A 83 2.07 9.67 -6.14
N VAL A 84 1.33 8.57 -6.06
CA VAL A 84 -0.07 8.55 -5.57
C VAL A 84 -0.17 8.14 -4.10
N THR A 85 0.96 8.10 -3.36
CA THR A 85 0.97 7.87 -1.91
C THR A 85 1.58 9.06 -1.18
N LEU A 86 1.00 9.44 -0.04
CA LEU A 86 1.62 10.44 0.84
C LEU A 86 2.92 9.87 1.41
N HIS A 87 3.94 10.69 1.50
CA HIS A 87 5.29 10.31 1.90
C HIS A 87 6.01 11.47 2.57
N LEU A 88 7.20 11.20 3.10
CA LEU A 88 8.14 12.18 3.60
C LEU A 88 9.43 12.15 2.77
N ASP A 89 10.16 13.27 2.74
CA ASP A 89 11.29 13.43 1.83
C ASP A 89 12.55 12.69 2.29
N THR A 90 12.77 12.60 3.60
CA THR A 90 14.01 12.04 4.17
C THR A 90 13.75 10.97 5.21
N CYS A 91 14.73 10.08 5.40
CA CYS A 91 14.73 9.09 6.49
C CYS A 91 14.54 9.77 7.87
N GLY A 92 15.21 10.90 8.09
CA GLY A 92 15.09 11.65 9.35
C GLY A 92 13.66 12.15 9.63
N ASP A 93 12.88 12.48 8.58
CA ASP A 93 11.48 12.88 8.74
C ASP A 93 10.62 11.72 9.23
N TYR A 94 10.82 10.53 8.68
CA TYR A 94 10.15 9.31 9.14
C TYR A 94 10.49 8.97 10.58
N VAL A 95 11.77 9.09 10.96
CA VAL A 95 12.26 8.78 12.31
C VAL A 95 11.72 9.77 13.36
N ARG A 96 11.57 11.06 13.01
CA ARG A 96 10.94 12.06 13.90
C ARG A 96 9.47 11.76 14.22
N GLY A 97 8.82 10.98 13.39
CA GLY A 97 7.44 10.56 13.59
C GLY A 97 6.49 11.08 12.49
N HIS A 98 5.57 10.23 12.14
CA HIS A 98 4.57 10.49 11.09
C HIS A 98 3.31 9.65 11.35
N PRO A 99 2.16 9.93 10.69
CA PRO A 99 0.93 9.16 10.89
C PRO A 99 0.95 7.81 10.13
N LEU A 100 2.05 7.05 10.25
CA LEU A 100 2.26 5.71 9.69
C LEU A 100 2.25 5.64 8.13
N PHE A 101 2.57 6.73 7.43
CA PHE A 101 2.57 6.75 5.96
C PHE A 101 3.24 5.52 5.35
N GLY A 102 2.44 4.64 4.71
CA GLY A 102 2.89 3.46 3.99
C GLY A 102 3.55 2.36 4.82
N SER A 103 3.61 2.49 6.15
CA SER A 103 4.28 1.52 7.01
C SER A 103 3.48 0.22 7.16
N VAL A 104 4.20 -0.90 7.34
CA VAL A 104 3.60 -2.14 7.83
C VAL A 104 3.21 -1.96 9.29
N VAL A 105 1.98 -2.31 9.59
CA VAL A 105 1.41 -2.27 10.95
C VAL A 105 1.32 -3.68 11.51
N GLY A 106 1.81 -3.87 12.69
CA GLY A 106 1.80 -5.12 13.45
C GLY A 106 2.40 -4.94 14.87
N ARG A 107 2.25 -5.96 15.74
CA ARG A 107 1.61 -7.27 15.50
C ARG A 107 0.12 -7.21 15.18
N TYR A 108 -0.60 -6.22 15.69
CA TYR A 108 -2.05 -6.10 15.53
C TYR A 108 -2.41 -4.73 14.95
N ALA A 109 -2.98 -4.73 13.75
CA ALA A 109 -3.52 -3.55 13.10
C ALA A 109 -4.80 -3.09 13.78
N ASN A 110 -5.01 -1.75 13.81
CA ASN A 110 -6.13 -1.10 14.49
C ASN A 110 -6.12 -1.36 16.01
N ARG A 111 -7.28 -1.31 16.69
CA ARG A 111 -7.38 -1.20 18.14
C ARG A 111 -7.68 -2.53 18.84
N ILE A 112 -7.17 -2.64 20.09
CA ILE A 112 -7.60 -3.63 21.09
C ILE A 112 -8.04 -2.85 22.34
N ALA A 113 -9.28 -3.06 22.74
CA ALA A 113 -9.93 -2.35 23.84
C ALA A 113 -9.22 -2.63 25.17
N GLY A 114 -9.07 -1.61 25.99
CA GLY A 114 -8.44 -1.71 27.32
C GLY A 114 -6.97 -2.12 27.29
N ALA A 115 -6.33 -2.23 26.10
CA ALA A 115 -4.98 -2.76 25.92
C ALA A 115 -4.80 -4.13 26.61
N THR A 116 -5.79 -5.02 26.48
CA THR A 116 -5.75 -6.36 27.07
C THR A 116 -6.57 -7.34 26.25
N PHE A 117 -6.23 -8.62 26.34
CA PHE A 117 -7.03 -9.73 25.81
C PHE A 117 -6.79 -11.01 26.63
N THR A 118 -7.74 -11.94 26.56
CA THR A 118 -7.58 -13.29 27.13
C THR A 118 -7.40 -14.31 26.01
N LEU A 119 -6.34 -15.13 26.11
CA LEU A 119 -6.06 -16.22 25.18
C LEU A 119 -5.76 -17.50 25.95
N ASP A 120 -6.51 -18.57 25.67
CA ASP A 120 -6.39 -19.88 26.34
C ASP A 120 -6.45 -19.77 27.89
N GLY A 121 -7.30 -18.86 28.41
CA GLY A 121 -7.50 -18.62 29.85
C GLY A 121 -6.45 -17.73 30.51
N VAL A 122 -5.46 -17.26 29.78
CA VAL A 122 -4.43 -16.33 30.28
C VAL A 122 -4.73 -14.90 29.80
N GLU A 123 -4.74 -13.94 30.71
CA GLU A 123 -4.85 -12.52 30.38
C GLU A 123 -3.48 -11.94 30.02
N TYR A 124 -3.43 -11.21 28.92
CA TYR A 124 -2.24 -10.50 28.42
C TYR A 124 -2.49 -9.00 28.41
N ALA A 125 -1.65 -8.26 29.12
CA ALA A 125 -1.64 -6.80 29.12
C ALA A 125 -0.71 -6.29 28.02
N LEU A 126 -1.25 -5.44 27.13
CA LEU A 126 -0.51 -4.79 26.05
C LEU A 126 -0.10 -3.37 26.45
N THR A 127 0.84 -2.78 25.72
CA THR A 127 1.21 -1.39 25.90
C THR A 127 0.09 -0.45 25.45
N PRO A 128 -0.53 0.35 26.33
CA PRO A 128 -1.51 1.35 25.93
C PRO A 128 -0.82 2.53 25.23
N ASN A 129 -1.32 2.91 24.05
CA ASN A 129 -0.77 4.00 23.24
C ASN A 129 -1.86 4.86 22.57
N ALA A 130 -3.15 4.56 22.81
CA ALA A 130 -4.30 5.34 22.39
C ALA A 130 -5.29 5.51 23.55
N GLY A 131 -5.00 6.45 24.47
CA GLY A 131 -5.65 6.53 25.76
C GLY A 131 -5.39 5.24 26.56
N LYS A 132 -6.46 4.54 26.96
CA LYS A 132 -6.37 3.24 27.63
C LYS A 132 -6.33 2.04 26.67
N ASN A 133 -6.48 2.27 25.36
CA ASN A 133 -6.49 1.23 24.36
C ASN A 133 -5.09 1.03 23.75
N HIS A 134 -4.89 -0.14 23.15
CA HIS A 134 -3.73 -0.42 22.30
C HIS A 134 -4.13 -0.17 20.85
N ILE A 135 -3.21 0.40 20.03
CA ILE A 135 -3.43 0.63 18.61
C ILE A 135 -2.16 0.34 17.82
N HIS A 136 -2.29 -0.24 16.64
CA HIS A 136 -1.24 -0.43 15.63
C HIS A 136 0.05 -1.05 16.17
N GLY A 137 -0.06 -2.05 17.04
CA GLY A 137 1.07 -2.80 17.57
C GLY A 137 1.88 -2.09 18.67
N GLY A 138 1.34 -0.98 19.22
CA GLY A 138 1.92 -0.33 20.40
C GLY A 138 2.90 0.78 20.09
N ARG A 139 3.71 1.13 21.10
CA ARG A 139 4.67 2.24 21.02
C ARG A 139 5.89 1.90 20.17
N GLN A 140 6.30 0.64 20.16
CA GLN A 140 7.42 0.08 19.39
C GLN A 140 6.93 -0.93 18.36
N GLY A 141 5.80 -0.61 17.70
CA GLY A 141 5.24 -1.47 16.65
C GLY A 141 6.14 -1.58 15.41
N PHE A 142 5.74 -2.39 14.47
CA PHE A 142 6.52 -2.78 13.29
C PHE A 142 6.95 -1.60 12.40
N GLN A 143 6.23 -0.48 12.45
CA GLN A 143 6.56 0.77 11.75
C GLN A 143 7.83 1.45 12.26
N LYS A 144 8.38 1.06 13.42
CA LYS A 144 9.60 1.62 14.02
C LYS A 144 10.81 0.68 13.95
N ILE A 145 10.68 -0.44 13.26
CA ILE A 145 11.73 -1.45 13.14
C ILE A 145 12.45 -1.29 11.80
N VAL A 146 13.76 -1.47 11.77
CA VAL A 146 14.50 -1.69 10.52
C VAL A 146 14.43 -3.18 10.19
N TRP A 147 13.77 -3.50 9.08
CA TRP A 147 13.59 -4.86 8.61
C TRP A 147 14.81 -5.30 7.80
N GLU A 148 15.18 -6.56 7.91
CA GLU A 148 16.09 -7.19 6.95
C GLU A 148 15.39 -7.29 5.61
N ALA A 149 16.14 -7.03 4.52
CA ALA A 149 15.53 -6.98 3.19
C ALA A 149 16.42 -7.63 2.13
N ARG A 150 15.80 -8.36 1.21
CA ARG A 150 16.44 -8.90 0.03
C ARG A 150 15.60 -8.68 -1.24
N PRO A 151 16.21 -8.36 -2.38
CA PRO A 151 15.50 -8.26 -3.63
C PRO A 151 15.01 -9.65 -4.08
N VAL A 152 13.83 -9.68 -4.70
CA VAL A 152 13.25 -10.86 -5.35
C VAL A 152 12.83 -10.49 -6.78
N ARG A 153 13.05 -11.40 -7.73
CA ARG A 153 12.75 -11.15 -9.15
C ARG A 153 12.20 -12.41 -9.82
N SER A 154 11.34 -12.17 -10.79
CA SER A 154 10.93 -13.13 -11.80
C SER A 154 10.83 -12.43 -13.16
N ASP A 155 10.56 -13.17 -14.22
CA ASP A 155 10.32 -12.60 -15.56
C ASP A 155 9.08 -11.68 -15.60
N ARG A 156 8.21 -11.77 -14.60
CA ARG A 156 6.93 -11.06 -14.52
C ARG A 156 6.81 -10.08 -13.37
N SER A 157 7.84 -9.95 -12.53
CA SER A 157 7.77 -9.05 -11.36
C SER A 157 9.13 -8.65 -10.84
N ALA A 158 9.20 -7.44 -10.30
CA ALA A 158 10.28 -6.94 -9.45
C ALA A 158 9.76 -6.82 -8.02
N GLY A 159 10.53 -7.24 -7.01
CA GLY A 159 10.05 -7.24 -5.64
C GLY A 159 11.16 -7.10 -4.60
N VAL A 160 10.74 -6.91 -3.36
CA VAL A 160 11.56 -6.95 -2.15
C VAL A 160 10.85 -7.75 -1.07
N GLU A 161 11.55 -8.70 -0.50
CA GLU A 161 11.13 -9.45 0.68
C GLU A 161 11.76 -8.81 1.92
N LEU A 162 10.94 -8.51 2.92
CA LEU A 162 11.35 -7.94 4.19
C LEU A 162 11.00 -8.91 5.31
N THR A 163 11.94 -9.15 6.23
CA THR A 163 11.77 -10.08 7.36
C THR A 163 12.08 -9.40 8.68
N HIS A 164 11.34 -9.82 9.71
CA HIS A 164 11.55 -9.38 11.09
C HIS A 164 11.14 -10.50 12.06
N THR A 165 11.90 -10.64 13.15
CA THR A 165 11.53 -11.50 14.26
C THR A 165 11.18 -10.65 15.48
N SER A 166 9.91 -10.63 15.85
CA SER A 166 9.39 -9.94 17.02
C SER A 166 9.49 -10.87 18.24
N PRO A 167 10.23 -10.51 19.31
CA PRO A 167 10.48 -11.40 20.44
C PRO A 167 9.22 -11.66 21.28
N ASP A 168 9.23 -12.76 22.04
CA ASP A 168 8.21 -13.04 23.06
C ASP A 168 8.07 -11.87 24.04
N GLY A 169 6.84 -11.44 24.34
CA GLY A 169 6.55 -10.31 25.21
C GLY A 169 6.67 -8.92 24.55
N HIS A 170 7.03 -8.83 23.26
CA HIS A 170 7.09 -7.54 22.55
C HIS A 170 5.72 -6.84 22.58
N GLU A 171 5.67 -5.62 23.13
CA GLU A 171 4.45 -4.84 23.37
C GLU A 171 3.36 -5.58 24.19
N GLY A 172 3.73 -6.65 24.90
CA GLY A 172 2.86 -7.49 25.73
C GLY A 172 2.31 -8.73 25.01
N TYR A 173 2.60 -8.94 23.73
CA TYR A 173 2.13 -10.13 23.00
C TYR A 173 2.95 -11.37 23.33
N PRO A 174 2.30 -12.54 23.55
CA PRO A 174 3.00 -13.80 23.77
C PRO A 174 3.62 -14.35 22.49
N GLY A 175 4.68 -15.11 22.64
CA GLY A 175 5.37 -15.87 21.60
C GLY A 175 6.33 -15.04 20.75
N THR A 176 7.37 -15.70 20.27
CA THR A 176 8.25 -15.19 19.23
C THR A 176 7.53 -15.25 17.88
N LEU A 177 7.39 -14.13 17.18
CA LEU A 177 6.72 -14.06 15.90
C LEU A 177 7.72 -13.76 14.79
N SER A 178 7.95 -14.71 13.91
CA SER A 178 8.70 -14.50 12.65
C SER A 178 7.75 -13.99 11.60
N VAL A 179 8.05 -12.82 11.02
CA VAL A 179 7.20 -12.14 10.02
C VAL A 179 7.97 -11.93 8.74
N LYS A 180 7.28 -12.13 7.62
CA LYS A 180 7.76 -11.82 6.28
C LYS A 180 6.71 -11.00 5.54
N VAL A 181 7.14 -9.91 4.92
CA VAL A 181 6.31 -9.10 4.01
C VAL A 181 7.02 -9.01 2.67
N THR A 182 6.32 -9.35 1.60
CA THR A 182 6.84 -9.23 0.24
C THR A 182 6.05 -8.20 -0.54
N TYR A 183 6.75 -7.20 -1.06
CA TYR A 183 6.22 -6.27 -2.05
C TYR A 183 6.68 -6.72 -3.43
N ALA A 184 5.76 -6.91 -4.35
CA ALA A 184 6.05 -7.27 -5.74
C ALA A 184 5.25 -6.39 -6.70
N LEU A 185 5.95 -5.74 -7.62
CA LEU A 185 5.36 -5.02 -8.73
C LEU A 185 5.36 -5.91 -9.96
N THR A 186 4.16 -6.19 -10.48
CA THR A 186 3.96 -7.08 -11.64
C THR A 186 3.93 -6.31 -12.96
N GLU A 187 4.11 -7.05 -14.07
CA GLU A 187 3.92 -6.53 -15.43
C GLU A 187 2.45 -6.15 -15.73
N ALA A 188 1.50 -6.58 -14.90
CA ALA A 188 0.10 -6.19 -14.99
C ALA A 188 -0.22 -4.88 -14.25
N ASN A 189 0.79 -4.11 -13.81
CA ASN A 189 0.65 -2.90 -12.98
C ASN A 189 -0.01 -3.18 -11.62
N GLU A 190 0.26 -4.33 -11.03
CA GLU A 190 -0.22 -4.70 -9.71
C GLU A 190 0.91 -4.54 -8.68
N LEU A 191 0.66 -3.78 -7.62
CA LEU A 191 1.44 -3.84 -6.38
C LEU A 191 0.83 -4.92 -5.49
N ARG A 192 1.51 -6.04 -5.40
CA ARG A 192 1.13 -7.19 -4.58
C ARG A 192 1.88 -7.13 -3.26
N MET A 193 1.15 -7.17 -2.15
CA MET A 193 1.69 -7.26 -0.80
C MET A 193 1.27 -8.59 -0.17
N GLU A 194 2.26 -9.42 0.14
CA GLU A 194 2.06 -10.73 0.78
C GLU A 194 2.59 -10.69 2.20
N TYR A 195 1.78 -11.17 3.13
CA TYR A 195 2.10 -11.23 4.55
C TYR A 195 2.13 -12.68 4.99
N GLU A 196 3.25 -13.09 5.57
CA GLU A 196 3.39 -14.41 6.22
C GLU A 196 3.89 -14.23 7.65
N ALA A 197 3.37 -15.03 8.59
CA ALA A 197 3.92 -15.10 9.93
C ALA A 197 3.80 -16.51 10.52
N ARG A 198 4.71 -16.82 11.45
CA ARG A 198 4.73 -18.04 12.26
C ARG A 198 5.12 -17.69 13.69
N THR A 199 4.64 -18.49 14.64
CA THR A 199 4.86 -18.28 16.07
C THR A 199 5.29 -19.56 16.77
N ASP A 200 5.97 -19.43 17.91
CA ASP A 200 6.32 -20.53 18.82
C ASP A 200 5.31 -20.70 19.98
N LYS A 201 4.41 -19.71 20.20
CA LYS A 201 3.31 -19.77 21.17
C LYS A 201 2.02 -19.23 20.56
N PRO A 202 0.83 -19.60 21.05
CA PRO A 202 -0.42 -18.96 20.63
C PRO A 202 -0.34 -17.45 20.81
N THR A 203 -0.73 -16.69 19.79
CA THR A 203 -0.72 -15.22 19.80
C THR A 203 -1.75 -14.66 18.83
N HIS A 204 -2.06 -13.37 18.92
CA HIS A 204 -2.89 -12.67 17.93
C HIS A 204 -2.05 -11.98 16.87
N VAL A 205 -2.44 -12.13 15.60
CA VAL A 205 -1.77 -11.51 14.47
C VAL A 205 -2.80 -10.86 13.53
N ASN A 206 -2.59 -9.60 13.21
CA ASN A 206 -3.37 -8.85 12.22
C ASN A 206 -2.45 -7.82 11.57
N LEU A 207 -1.98 -8.09 10.35
CA LEU A 207 -1.03 -7.24 9.65
C LEU A 207 -1.73 -6.47 8.52
N THR A 208 -1.32 -5.21 8.32
CA THR A 208 -1.77 -4.37 7.20
C THR A 208 -0.67 -3.40 6.77
N ASN A 209 -0.91 -2.68 5.67
CA ASN A 209 -0.13 -1.52 5.24
C ASN A 209 -0.97 -0.25 5.38
N HIS A 210 -0.38 0.79 5.95
CA HIS A 210 -1.08 2.05 6.24
C HIS A 210 -0.76 3.14 5.18
N ALA A 211 -0.85 2.78 3.89
CA ALA A 211 -0.67 3.75 2.82
C ALA A 211 -1.81 4.77 2.79
N TYR A 212 -1.44 6.04 2.62
CA TYR A 212 -2.37 7.13 2.38
C TYR A 212 -2.37 7.44 0.89
N TRP A 213 -3.47 7.19 0.24
CA TRP A 213 -3.62 7.32 -1.20
C TRP A 213 -4.17 8.68 -1.61
N ASN A 214 -3.63 9.23 -2.69
CA ASN A 214 -4.18 10.36 -3.42
C ASN A 214 -3.90 10.16 -4.91
N LEU A 215 -4.88 9.68 -5.67
CA LEU A 215 -4.69 9.34 -7.08
C LEU A 215 -4.51 10.56 -7.99
N ALA A 216 -4.78 11.78 -7.50
CA ALA A 216 -4.41 13.02 -8.20
C ALA A 216 -2.90 13.31 -8.09
N GLY A 217 -2.21 12.66 -7.14
CA GLY A 217 -0.81 12.85 -6.80
C GLY A 217 -0.63 13.40 -5.38
N ALA A 218 0.42 12.96 -4.68
CA ALA A 218 0.75 13.49 -3.36
C ALA A 218 0.97 15.00 -3.42
N GLY A 219 0.31 15.74 -2.54
CA GLY A 219 0.38 17.21 -2.50
C GLY A 219 -0.58 17.95 -3.46
N SER A 220 -1.44 17.26 -4.20
CA SER A 220 -2.42 17.87 -5.13
C SER A 220 -3.69 18.41 -4.48
N GLY A 221 -3.79 18.37 -3.13
CA GLY A 221 -4.98 18.77 -2.39
C GLY A 221 -5.76 17.58 -1.83
N ASP A 222 -7.07 17.78 -1.57
CA ASP A 222 -7.91 16.78 -0.93
C ASP A 222 -8.39 15.67 -1.90
N VAL A 223 -8.85 14.59 -1.31
CA VAL A 223 -9.34 13.39 -2.02
C VAL A 223 -10.87 13.29 -2.05
N LEU A 224 -11.58 14.33 -1.61
CA LEU A 224 -13.03 14.31 -1.48
C LEU A 224 -13.75 14.13 -2.83
N GLY A 225 -13.10 14.52 -3.93
CA GLY A 225 -13.58 14.32 -5.29
C GLY A 225 -13.30 12.93 -5.88
N HIS A 226 -12.51 12.08 -5.22
CA HIS A 226 -12.29 10.69 -5.70
C HIS A 226 -13.57 9.88 -5.60
N VAL A 227 -13.88 9.10 -6.62
CA VAL A 227 -15.05 8.22 -6.67
C VAL A 227 -14.66 6.86 -6.11
N LEU A 228 -15.36 6.44 -5.07
CA LEU A 228 -15.13 5.19 -4.34
C LEU A 228 -16.31 4.24 -4.51
N VAL A 229 -15.98 2.96 -4.68
CA VAL A 229 -16.89 1.81 -4.51
C VAL A 229 -16.27 0.87 -3.48
N LEU A 230 -17.03 0.39 -2.51
CA LEU A 230 -16.63 -0.68 -1.59
C LEU A 230 -17.52 -1.92 -1.79
N ASN A 231 -16.86 -3.07 -1.93
CA ASN A 231 -17.56 -4.36 -1.97
C ASN A 231 -17.94 -4.81 -0.54
N ALA A 232 -18.78 -4.03 0.11
CA ALA A 232 -19.17 -4.25 1.50
C ALA A 232 -20.58 -3.69 1.73
N ASP A 233 -21.52 -4.54 2.16
CA ASP A 233 -22.89 -4.19 2.49
C ASP A 233 -23.09 -3.92 3.99
N ARG A 234 -22.06 -4.12 4.82
CA ARG A 234 -22.04 -3.92 6.26
C ARG A 234 -20.74 -3.27 6.72
N TYR A 235 -20.81 -2.62 7.87
CA TYR A 235 -19.65 -2.06 8.56
C TYR A 235 -19.76 -2.31 10.06
N LEU A 236 -18.67 -2.08 10.78
CA LEU A 236 -18.61 -2.15 12.24
C LEU A 236 -18.87 -0.75 12.81
N PRO A 237 -20.02 -0.48 13.44
CA PRO A 237 -20.21 0.72 14.21
C PRO A 237 -19.28 0.68 15.42
N ALA A 238 -18.76 1.86 15.80
CA ALA A 238 -17.78 2.00 16.87
C ALA A 238 -18.21 3.08 17.85
N ASP A 239 -17.69 3.01 19.08
CA ASP A 239 -17.85 4.06 20.08
C ASP A 239 -16.97 5.30 19.75
N GLU A 240 -17.08 6.36 20.56
CA GLU A 240 -16.28 7.59 20.44
C GLU A 240 -14.76 7.35 20.49
N ARG A 241 -14.31 6.22 21.04
CA ARG A 241 -12.91 5.80 21.08
C ARG A 241 -12.54 4.90 19.91
N LYS A 242 -13.45 4.75 18.95
CA LYS A 242 -13.32 3.91 17.75
C LYS A 242 -13.13 2.42 18.07
N ILE A 243 -13.74 1.94 19.17
CA ILE A 243 -13.83 0.52 19.51
C ILE A 243 -15.14 -0.03 18.95
N PRO A 244 -15.13 -1.14 18.17
CA PRO A 244 -16.35 -1.74 17.63
C PRO A 244 -17.37 -2.11 18.70
N LEU A 245 -18.66 -1.83 18.45
CA LEU A 245 -19.75 -2.19 19.36
C LEU A 245 -20.07 -3.69 19.38
N GLY A 246 -19.51 -4.46 18.41
CA GLY A 246 -19.71 -5.91 18.33
C GLY A 246 -20.80 -6.35 17.35
N GLU A 247 -21.51 -5.41 16.73
CA GLU A 247 -22.53 -5.68 15.71
C GLU A 247 -22.00 -5.41 14.28
N LEU A 248 -22.66 -6.02 13.29
CA LEU A 248 -22.45 -5.78 11.88
C LEU A 248 -23.66 -5.00 11.33
N LYS A 249 -23.52 -3.70 11.09
CA LYS A 249 -24.61 -2.82 10.65
C LYS A 249 -24.63 -2.67 9.13
N SER A 250 -25.84 -2.71 8.54
CA SER A 250 -26.00 -2.45 7.10
C SER A 250 -25.59 -1.04 6.74
N VAL A 251 -24.90 -0.88 5.61
CA VAL A 251 -24.55 0.43 5.05
C VAL A 251 -25.75 1.11 4.37
N LYS A 252 -26.75 0.31 3.93
CA LYS A 252 -27.88 0.78 3.13
C LYS A 252 -28.64 1.90 3.81
N GLY A 253 -28.84 3.01 3.08
CA GLY A 253 -29.56 4.18 3.59
C GLY A 253 -28.77 5.02 4.61
N THR A 254 -27.49 4.75 4.79
CA THR A 254 -26.58 5.50 5.68
C THR A 254 -25.52 6.26 4.88
N PRO A 255 -24.80 7.22 5.48
CA PRO A 255 -23.65 7.85 4.83
C PRO A 255 -22.50 6.87 4.54
N MET A 256 -22.50 5.68 5.17
CA MET A 256 -21.48 4.62 4.97
C MET A 256 -21.66 3.83 3.67
N ASP A 257 -22.73 4.04 2.91
CA ASP A 257 -23.04 3.25 1.71
C ASP A 257 -22.20 3.68 0.50
N PHE A 258 -21.17 2.91 0.20
CA PHE A 258 -20.32 2.98 -1.01
C PHE A 258 -20.50 1.74 -1.91
N THR A 259 -21.64 1.04 -1.83
CA THR A 259 -21.93 -0.10 -2.71
C THR A 259 -22.07 0.31 -4.18
N GLU A 260 -22.41 1.58 -4.43
CA GLU A 260 -22.45 2.21 -5.74
C GLU A 260 -21.42 3.35 -5.83
N PRO A 261 -20.94 3.71 -7.05
CA PRO A 261 -19.97 4.77 -7.23
C PRO A 261 -20.39 6.10 -6.61
N ARG A 262 -19.61 6.63 -5.67
CA ARG A 262 -19.86 7.92 -4.99
C ARG A 262 -18.55 8.61 -4.69
N THR A 263 -18.55 9.95 -4.76
CA THR A 263 -17.39 10.71 -4.29
C THR A 263 -17.25 10.58 -2.77
N ILE A 264 -16.02 10.48 -2.29
CA ILE A 264 -15.72 10.33 -0.85
C ILE A 264 -16.36 11.47 -0.05
N GLY A 265 -16.34 12.69 -0.58
CA GLY A 265 -16.90 13.87 0.10
C GLY A 265 -18.42 13.98 0.09
N SER A 266 -19.14 13.23 -0.75
CA SER A 266 -20.57 13.48 -1.04
C SER A 266 -21.49 13.43 0.18
N ARG A 267 -21.13 12.69 1.23
CA ARG A 267 -21.91 12.54 2.46
C ARG A 267 -21.06 12.65 3.73
N ILE A 268 -19.83 13.17 3.61
CA ILE A 268 -18.90 13.24 4.72
C ILE A 268 -19.40 14.14 5.87
N ASP A 269 -20.20 15.14 5.55
CA ASP A 269 -20.85 16.03 6.54
C ASP A 269 -21.91 15.32 7.41
N GLN A 270 -22.39 14.16 6.98
CA GLN A 270 -23.36 13.33 7.70
C GLN A 270 -22.67 12.27 8.59
N VAL A 271 -21.34 12.12 8.46
CA VAL A 271 -20.54 11.20 9.27
C VAL A 271 -20.09 11.93 10.52
N GLU A 272 -20.12 11.22 11.67
CA GLU A 272 -19.58 11.72 12.93
C GLU A 272 -18.14 12.23 12.73
N ASP A 273 -17.80 13.37 13.31
CA ASP A 273 -16.50 14.05 13.14
C ASP A 273 -16.17 14.42 11.68
N ARG A 274 -17.11 14.28 10.73
CA ARG A 274 -16.86 14.48 9.29
C ARG A 274 -15.63 13.69 8.81
N ASN A 275 -15.50 12.44 9.27
CA ASN A 275 -14.35 11.59 9.00
C ASN A 275 -14.77 10.12 8.92
N TYR A 276 -14.58 9.49 7.79
CA TYR A 276 -14.66 8.03 7.75
C TYR A 276 -13.44 7.48 8.49
N ASP A 277 -13.68 6.67 9.49
CA ASP A 277 -12.69 5.89 10.25
C ASP A 277 -13.38 4.61 10.73
N HIS A 278 -13.77 3.77 9.76
CA HIS A 278 -14.63 2.62 10.02
C HIS A 278 -14.15 1.39 9.27
N CYS A 279 -14.29 0.23 9.91
CA CYS A 279 -14.02 -1.06 9.29
C CYS A 279 -15.26 -1.56 8.56
N TYR A 280 -15.14 -1.79 7.27
CA TYR A 280 -16.17 -2.38 6.41
C TYR A 280 -15.98 -3.89 6.34
N VAL A 281 -17.08 -4.63 6.37
CA VAL A 281 -17.13 -6.09 6.27
C VAL A 281 -17.22 -6.46 4.80
N LEU A 282 -16.17 -7.06 4.26
CA LEU A 282 -16.12 -7.38 2.83
C LEU A 282 -17.10 -8.50 2.46
N SER A 283 -17.87 -8.26 1.40
CA SER A 283 -18.80 -9.23 0.82
C SER A 283 -18.02 -10.21 -0.03
N LYS A 284 -17.76 -11.41 0.50
CA LYS A 284 -17.05 -12.51 -0.19
C LYS A 284 -18.05 -13.60 -0.56
N LYS A 285 -17.90 -14.17 -1.76
CA LYS A 285 -18.63 -15.39 -2.14
C LYS A 285 -18.04 -16.60 -1.40
N ASP A 286 -18.86 -17.61 -1.21
CA ASP A 286 -18.42 -18.86 -0.58
C ASP A 286 -17.22 -19.45 -1.33
N GLY A 287 -16.15 -19.77 -0.58
CA GLY A 287 -14.90 -20.27 -1.12
C GLY A 287 -13.99 -19.24 -1.77
N GLU A 288 -14.41 -17.99 -1.93
CA GLU A 288 -13.59 -16.93 -2.51
C GLU A 288 -12.60 -16.38 -1.45
N ARG A 289 -11.33 -16.72 -1.64
CA ARG A 289 -10.27 -16.23 -0.74
C ARG A 289 -9.81 -14.81 -1.12
N LEU A 290 -9.48 -14.57 -2.37
CA LEU A 290 -9.06 -13.26 -2.91
C LEU A 290 -10.22 -12.62 -3.65
N SER A 291 -10.71 -11.48 -3.19
CA SER A 291 -11.85 -10.77 -3.76
C SER A 291 -11.61 -9.27 -3.85
N LEU A 292 -12.32 -8.59 -4.75
CA LEU A 292 -12.35 -7.13 -4.82
C LEU A 292 -12.87 -6.58 -3.48
N ALA A 293 -12.12 -5.65 -2.88
CA ALA A 293 -12.50 -4.92 -1.68
C ALA A 293 -12.98 -3.51 -2.04
N ALA A 294 -12.27 -2.83 -2.93
CA ALA A 294 -12.54 -1.44 -3.27
C ALA A 294 -12.12 -1.12 -4.72
N ARG A 295 -12.80 -0.14 -5.31
CA ARG A 295 -12.37 0.52 -6.55
C ARG A 295 -12.42 2.03 -6.35
N VAL A 296 -11.34 2.71 -6.69
CA VAL A 296 -11.21 4.16 -6.58
C VAL A 296 -10.84 4.74 -7.95
N VAL A 297 -11.51 5.82 -8.34
CA VAL A 297 -11.24 6.58 -9.56
C VAL A 297 -10.97 8.03 -9.22
N GLU A 298 -9.90 8.59 -9.74
CA GLU A 298 -9.69 10.04 -9.76
C GLU A 298 -10.06 10.56 -11.16
N PRO A 299 -11.16 11.35 -11.27
CA PRO A 299 -11.74 11.66 -12.57
C PRO A 299 -10.87 12.54 -13.47
N LYS A 300 -10.05 13.42 -12.91
CA LYS A 300 -9.23 14.37 -13.69
C LYS A 300 -8.02 13.69 -14.34
N SER A 301 -7.25 12.94 -13.56
CA SER A 301 -6.09 12.18 -14.06
C SER A 301 -6.49 10.91 -14.80
N GLY A 302 -7.70 10.41 -14.56
CA GLY A 302 -8.17 9.12 -15.04
C GLY A 302 -7.56 7.91 -14.33
N ARG A 303 -6.75 8.10 -13.28
CA ARG A 303 -6.16 6.98 -12.53
C ARG A 303 -7.22 6.19 -11.80
N VAL A 304 -7.10 4.88 -11.92
CA VAL A 304 -7.96 3.89 -11.25
C VAL A 304 -7.07 3.02 -10.37
N MET A 305 -7.54 2.75 -9.15
CA MET A 305 -6.95 1.76 -8.26
C MET A 305 -8.03 0.78 -7.82
N GLU A 306 -7.79 -0.50 -8.05
CA GLU A 306 -8.61 -1.59 -7.52
C GLU A 306 -7.84 -2.32 -6.43
N VAL A 307 -8.51 -2.62 -5.33
CA VAL A 307 -7.92 -3.31 -4.18
C VAL A 307 -8.55 -4.67 -4.04
N TYR A 308 -7.74 -5.72 -4.15
CA TYR A 308 -8.16 -7.10 -3.91
C TYR A 308 -7.48 -7.61 -2.65
N THR A 309 -8.20 -8.42 -1.85
CA THR A 309 -7.61 -8.94 -0.61
C THR A 309 -8.19 -10.27 -0.17
N THR A 310 -7.38 -11.03 0.58
CA THR A 310 -7.82 -12.21 1.32
C THR A 310 -8.36 -11.88 2.72
N GLN A 311 -8.22 -10.64 3.18
CA GLN A 311 -8.69 -10.18 4.48
C GLN A 311 -10.23 -10.09 4.55
N PRO A 312 -10.84 -10.24 5.73
CA PRO A 312 -12.31 -10.17 5.90
C PRO A 312 -12.86 -8.75 5.91
N GLY A 313 -12.02 -7.74 6.12
CA GLY A 313 -12.43 -6.35 6.26
C GLY A 313 -11.47 -5.37 5.62
N VAL A 314 -11.93 -4.14 5.47
CA VAL A 314 -11.13 -2.99 5.05
C VAL A 314 -11.50 -1.77 5.89
N GLN A 315 -10.50 -1.13 6.50
CA GLN A 315 -10.68 0.16 7.16
C GLN A 315 -10.64 1.27 6.11
N LEU A 316 -11.69 2.06 6.02
CA LEU A 316 -11.68 3.33 5.30
C LEU A 316 -11.38 4.44 6.30
N TYR A 317 -10.27 5.16 6.08
CA TYR A 317 -9.89 6.34 6.85
C TYR A 317 -9.61 7.51 5.91
N THR A 318 -10.27 8.68 6.16
CA THR A 318 -10.18 9.84 5.27
C THR A 318 -9.25 10.94 5.76
N ALA A 319 -8.38 10.61 6.71
CA ALA A 319 -7.23 11.42 7.12
C ALA A 319 -7.55 12.89 7.48
N LYS A 320 -8.71 13.17 8.08
CA LYS A 320 -9.07 14.51 8.57
C LYS A 320 -8.05 15.07 9.57
N GLY A 321 -7.38 14.20 10.32
CA GLY A 321 -6.38 14.58 11.34
C GLY A 321 -5.01 14.99 10.78
N LEU A 322 -4.80 14.96 9.47
CA LEU A 322 -3.55 15.45 8.88
C LEU A 322 -3.41 16.97 9.09
N SER A 323 -2.19 17.40 9.37
CA SER A 323 -1.89 18.82 9.61
C SER A 323 -0.77 19.31 8.70
N ASP A 324 -0.72 20.62 8.48
CA ASP A 324 0.27 21.35 7.69
C ASP A 324 1.71 21.27 8.23
N ARG A 325 1.89 20.69 9.42
CA ARG A 325 3.23 20.41 10.00
C ARG A 325 3.97 19.30 9.24
N ILE A 326 3.23 18.45 8.51
CA ILE A 326 3.77 17.35 7.72
C ILE A 326 3.83 17.80 6.28
N LYS A 327 5.04 17.74 5.66
CA LYS A 327 5.30 18.28 4.32
C LYS A 327 6.04 17.27 3.47
N THR A 328 5.87 17.40 2.15
CA THR A 328 6.71 16.75 1.14
C THR A 328 7.08 17.74 0.05
N GLY A 329 8.35 17.80 -0.36
CA GLY A 329 8.83 18.79 -1.33
C GLY A 329 8.49 20.24 -0.97
N GLY A 330 8.37 20.56 0.32
CA GLY A 330 7.92 21.85 0.83
C GLY A 330 6.41 22.10 0.80
N VAL A 331 5.61 21.19 0.21
CA VAL A 331 4.15 21.28 0.14
C VAL A 331 3.54 20.65 1.40
N PRO A 332 2.76 21.39 2.20
CA PRO A 332 2.13 20.85 3.40
C PRO A 332 0.96 19.92 3.04
N TYR A 333 0.82 18.84 3.82
CA TYR A 333 -0.42 18.08 3.82
C TYR A 333 -1.46 18.75 4.73
N GLY A 334 -2.72 18.56 4.42
CA GLY A 334 -3.85 19.07 5.19
C GLY A 334 -4.92 18.01 5.40
N PRO A 335 -6.03 18.35 6.07
CA PRO A 335 -7.17 17.46 6.21
C PRO A 335 -7.63 16.92 4.86
N TYR A 336 -7.90 15.60 4.82
CA TYR A 336 -8.37 14.90 3.62
C TYR A 336 -7.38 14.84 2.43
N HIS A 337 -6.09 15.20 2.59
CA HIS A 337 -5.13 15.12 1.50
C HIS A 337 -4.77 13.66 1.11
N GLY A 338 -5.27 12.68 1.85
CA GLY A 338 -5.15 11.26 1.54
C GLY A 338 -6.28 10.46 2.15
N PHE A 339 -6.47 9.24 1.67
CA PHE A 339 -7.35 8.24 2.29
C PHE A 339 -6.59 6.92 2.45
N CYS A 340 -6.97 6.11 3.45
CA CYS A 340 -6.44 4.77 3.65
C CYS A 340 -7.50 3.72 3.35
N LEU A 341 -7.07 2.60 2.77
CA LEU A 341 -7.81 1.36 2.62
C LEU A 341 -6.97 0.24 3.24
N GLU A 342 -7.07 0.10 4.56
CA GLU A 342 -6.29 -0.88 5.32
C GLU A 342 -7.03 -2.21 5.33
N THR A 343 -6.60 -3.15 4.48
CA THR A 343 -7.16 -4.50 4.46
C THR A 343 -6.66 -5.27 5.68
N GLN A 344 -7.59 -5.76 6.51
CA GLN A 344 -7.26 -6.29 7.83
C GLN A 344 -8.38 -7.20 8.38
N HIS A 345 -8.10 -7.90 9.48
CA HIS A 345 -9.14 -8.42 10.36
C HIS A 345 -9.83 -7.28 11.11
N PHE A 346 -10.96 -7.60 11.73
CA PHE A 346 -11.75 -6.59 12.42
C PHE A 346 -10.99 -6.06 13.64
N PRO A 347 -11.10 -4.74 13.94
CA PRO A 347 -10.57 -4.18 15.18
C PRO A 347 -11.18 -4.90 16.39
N ASP A 348 -10.41 -5.03 17.46
CA ASP A 348 -10.83 -5.65 18.73
C ASP A 348 -11.26 -7.14 18.61
N SER A 349 -10.92 -7.87 17.51
CA SER A 349 -11.24 -9.30 17.38
C SER A 349 -10.75 -10.15 18.58
N PRO A 350 -9.60 -9.88 19.22
CA PRO A 350 -9.19 -10.61 20.42
C PRO A 350 -10.24 -10.62 21.54
N ASN A 351 -11.05 -9.56 21.67
CA ASN A 351 -12.10 -9.38 22.69
C ASN A 351 -13.52 -9.65 22.15
N ARG A 352 -13.67 -10.08 20.90
CA ARG A 352 -14.95 -10.27 20.21
C ARG A 352 -15.07 -11.67 19.63
N PRO A 353 -15.56 -12.67 20.40
CA PRO A 353 -15.62 -14.07 19.95
C PRO A 353 -16.46 -14.31 18.68
N THR A 354 -17.36 -13.38 18.34
CA THR A 354 -18.19 -13.43 17.12
C THR A 354 -17.48 -12.89 15.87
N PHE A 355 -16.30 -12.26 16.04
CA PHE A 355 -15.51 -11.76 14.93
C PHE A 355 -14.56 -12.85 14.39
N PRO A 356 -14.10 -12.75 13.15
CA PRO A 356 -13.10 -13.67 12.62
C PRO A 356 -11.87 -13.75 13.53
N SER A 357 -11.44 -14.97 13.85
CA SER A 357 -10.32 -15.21 14.76
C SER A 357 -9.01 -14.68 14.16
N THR A 358 -8.21 -14.05 15.01
CA THR A 358 -6.84 -13.60 14.70
C THR A 358 -5.78 -14.42 15.42
N VAL A 359 -6.16 -15.51 16.08
CA VAL A 359 -5.23 -16.40 16.78
C VAL A 359 -4.38 -17.14 15.75
N LEU A 360 -3.06 -17.11 15.95
CA LEU A 360 -2.08 -17.93 15.27
C LEU A 360 -1.46 -18.89 16.29
N ARG A 361 -1.42 -20.17 15.96
CA ARG A 361 -0.88 -21.22 16.83
C ARG A 361 0.44 -21.78 16.28
N PRO A 362 1.31 -22.36 17.13
CA PRO A 362 2.48 -23.09 16.68
C PRO A 362 2.11 -24.16 15.63
N GLY A 363 2.90 -24.24 14.57
CA GLY A 363 2.64 -25.14 13.44
C GLY A 363 1.75 -24.56 12.35
N GLU A 364 0.96 -23.52 12.64
CA GLU A 364 0.17 -22.80 11.66
C GLU A 364 0.97 -21.71 10.94
N ALA A 365 0.41 -21.18 9.84
CA ALA A 365 0.95 -20.04 9.13
C ALA A 365 -0.15 -19.00 8.90
N TYR A 366 0.07 -17.78 9.38
CA TYR A 366 -0.67 -16.61 8.95
C TYR A 366 -0.29 -16.29 7.50
N ARG A 367 -1.25 -16.17 6.59
CA ARG A 367 -1.02 -15.84 5.18
C ARG A 367 -2.14 -14.99 4.62
N HIS A 368 -1.81 -13.76 4.27
CA HIS A 368 -2.72 -12.83 3.61
C HIS A 368 -2.06 -12.14 2.44
N VAL A 369 -2.90 -11.73 1.49
CA VAL A 369 -2.49 -11.01 0.28
C VAL A 369 -3.39 -9.80 0.10
N THR A 370 -2.79 -8.69 -0.29
CA THR A 370 -3.47 -7.50 -0.79
C THR A 370 -2.83 -7.07 -2.10
N ILE A 371 -3.64 -6.78 -3.11
CA ILE A 371 -3.20 -6.33 -4.42
C ILE A 371 -3.81 -4.97 -4.68
N HIS A 372 -2.97 -3.99 -5.03
CA HIS A 372 -3.42 -2.72 -5.60
C HIS A 372 -3.12 -2.75 -7.09
N ALA A 373 -4.16 -2.89 -7.92
CA ALA A 373 -4.06 -2.89 -9.38
C ALA A 373 -4.32 -1.49 -9.92
N PHE A 374 -3.41 -0.99 -10.76
CA PHE A 374 -3.49 0.36 -11.31
C PHE A 374 -3.80 0.32 -12.80
N SER A 375 -4.77 1.15 -13.22
CA SER A 375 -5.15 1.33 -14.61
C SER A 375 -5.56 2.78 -14.88
N ILE A 376 -5.90 3.07 -16.13
CA ILE A 376 -6.46 4.35 -16.56
C ILE A 376 -7.91 4.13 -16.97
N LEU A 377 -8.79 5.02 -16.53
CA LEU A 377 -10.17 5.05 -17.02
C LEU A 377 -10.15 5.41 -18.50
N GLU A 378 -10.58 4.48 -19.34
CA GLU A 378 -10.74 4.74 -20.76
C GLU A 378 -11.73 5.89 -20.97
N PRO A 379 -11.44 6.84 -21.86
CA PRO A 379 -12.42 7.82 -22.26
C PRO A 379 -13.65 7.07 -22.80
N HIS A 380 -14.81 7.33 -22.25
CA HIS A 380 -16.04 6.86 -22.92
C HIS A 380 -16.00 7.43 -24.33
N GLY A 381 -15.90 6.57 -25.34
CA GLY A 381 -16.14 6.96 -26.72
C GLY A 381 -17.47 7.71 -26.80
N PRO A 382 -17.66 8.64 -27.76
CA PRO A 382 -18.92 9.33 -27.92
C PRO A 382 -20.02 8.28 -27.97
N ALA A 383 -21.01 8.40 -27.07
CA ALA A 383 -22.18 7.53 -27.09
C ALA A 383 -22.73 7.60 -28.52
N GLU A 384 -22.69 6.49 -29.24
CA GLU A 384 -23.42 6.37 -30.52
C GLU A 384 -24.89 6.73 -30.22
N ARG A 385 -25.30 7.87 -30.77
CA ARG A 385 -26.68 8.36 -30.67
C ARG A 385 -27.55 7.63 -31.67
#